data_b4d375142f109933e9fa8e4865c560cc
#
_entry.id   b4d375142f109933e9fa8e4865c560cc
#
_cell.length_a   1.000
_cell.length_b   1.000
_cell.length_c   1.000
_cell.angle_alpha   90.00
_cell.angle_beta   90.00
_cell.angle_gamma   90.00
#
_symmetry.space_group_name_H-M   'P 1'
#
loop_
_entity.id
_entity.type
_entity.pdbx_description
1 polymer ?
#
loop_
_entity_poly.entity_id
_entity_poly.type
_entity_poly.pdbx_seq_one_letter_code
_entity_poly.pdbx_strand_id
1 'polypeptide(L)'
;REKRIRYSPGVTVPNALHLRKTEISNNMGFHAYSDSSWNVPYARFGFVLFLANGPISFASKALKCADSSCEAEYTACSKSSRDISFIRALCDDLGFTLTGRLVLAVDNTAALDVARNLGVTARNKHYDREIHYFREQTELRRVVGHHVFTQFQVADIFTKALDKTTFLKHRDRLLC
;
A
#
# COMPACT_ATOMS: atom_id res chain seq x y z
N ARG A 1 -2.37 5.33 34.70
CA ARG A 1 -2.03 6.63 34.08
C ARG A 1 -1.93 6.39 32.58
N GLU A 2 -3.00 6.63 31.84
CA GLU A 2 -3.03 6.60 30.39
C GLU A 2 -2.13 7.71 29.84
N LYS A 3 -1.09 7.35 29.10
CA LYS A 3 -0.31 8.31 28.31
C LYS A 3 -1.14 8.67 27.07
N ARG A 4 -1.88 9.78 27.13
CA ARG A 4 -2.48 10.38 25.94
C ARG A 4 -1.36 10.87 25.02
N ILE A 5 -1.19 10.22 23.88
CA ILE A 5 -0.36 10.73 22.80
C ILE A 5 -1.10 11.94 22.23
N ARG A 6 -0.53 13.14 22.42
CA ARG A 6 -1.10 14.37 21.85
C ARG A 6 -0.67 14.48 20.39
N TYR A 7 -1.62 14.40 19.50
CA TYR A 7 -1.40 14.70 18.10
C TYR A 7 -1.29 16.21 17.90
N SER A 8 -0.29 16.65 17.11
CA SER A 8 -0.23 18.04 16.65
C SER A 8 -1.34 18.25 15.62
N PRO A 9 -2.28 19.20 15.85
CA PRO A 9 -3.28 19.53 14.85
C PRO A 9 -2.61 20.36 13.76
N GLY A 10 -2.53 19.84 12.55
CA GLY A 10 -2.10 20.67 11.43
C GLY A 10 -1.50 19.97 10.22
N VAL A 11 -1.32 18.65 10.20
CA VAL A 11 -0.91 17.96 8.97
C VAL A 11 -2.15 17.62 8.16
N THR A 12 -2.55 18.53 7.31
CA THR A 12 -3.49 18.25 6.22
C THR A 12 -2.82 17.28 5.25
N VAL A 13 -3.28 16.03 5.22
CA VAL A 13 -2.97 15.14 4.10
C VAL A 13 -3.47 15.84 2.83
N PRO A 14 -2.59 16.17 1.88
CA PRO A 14 -3.03 16.87 0.67
C PRO A 14 -4.11 16.05 -0.02
N ASN A 15 -5.07 16.70 -0.63
CA ASN A 15 -6.31 16.25 -1.30
C ASN A 15 -6.22 15.04 -2.27
N ALA A 16 -5.18 14.23 -2.22
CA ALA A 16 -4.96 13.10 -3.10
C ALA A 16 -5.63 11.80 -2.66
N LEU A 17 -5.99 11.70 -1.38
CA LEU A 17 -6.80 10.61 -0.86
C LEU A 17 -8.13 11.21 -0.42
N HIS A 18 -9.11 11.26 -1.32
CA HIS A 18 -10.53 11.33 -0.96
C HIS A 18 -10.95 10.00 -0.29
N LEU A 19 -10.22 9.63 0.73
CA LEU A 19 -10.72 8.63 1.67
C LEU A 19 -11.92 9.24 2.35
N ARG A 20 -13.05 8.55 2.29
CA ARG A 20 -14.24 8.99 3.03
C ARG A 20 -13.78 9.22 4.48
N LYS A 21 -14.07 10.40 4.99
CA LYS A 21 -13.67 10.87 6.32
C LYS A 21 -13.92 9.85 7.45
N THR A 22 -14.89 8.96 7.24
CA THR A 22 -15.24 7.84 8.12
C THR A 22 -14.25 6.67 8.12
N GLU A 23 -13.47 6.46 7.04
CA GLU A 23 -12.49 5.37 6.97
C GLU A 23 -11.14 5.73 7.60
N ILE A 24 -10.79 7.03 7.59
CA ILE A 24 -9.54 7.53 8.20
C ILE A 24 -9.70 7.73 9.71
N SER A 25 -10.87 8.17 10.19
CA SER A 25 -11.06 8.53 11.59
C SER A 25 -10.98 7.34 12.55
N ASN A 26 -11.28 6.13 12.07
CA ASN A 26 -11.31 4.91 12.88
C ASN A 26 -10.00 4.12 12.88
N ASN A 27 -9.02 4.49 12.04
CA ASN A 27 -7.82 3.69 11.81
C ASN A 27 -6.50 4.33 12.26
N MET A 28 -6.52 5.38 13.05
CA MET A 28 -5.31 6.11 13.46
C MET A 28 -4.38 6.47 12.28
N GLY A 29 -4.94 6.73 11.08
CA GLY A 29 -4.14 6.99 9.89
C GLY A 29 -3.39 5.77 9.33
N PHE A 30 -3.89 4.55 9.57
CA PHE A 30 -3.30 3.32 9.06
C PHE A 30 -3.59 3.17 7.57
N HIS A 31 -2.58 3.44 6.74
CA HIS A 31 -2.65 3.36 5.27
C HIS A 31 -1.30 2.99 4.68
N ALA A 32 -1.30 2.52 3.45
CA ALA A 32 -0.09 2.12 2.75
C ALA A 32 -0.10 2.56 1.28
N TYR A 33 1.07 2.65 0.70
CA TYR A 33 1.29 2.81 -0.74
C TYR A 33 2.06 1.60 -1.25
N SER A 34 1.70 1.10 -2.42
CA SER A 34 2.40 0.02 -3.11
C SER A 34 2.59 0.37 -4.57
N ASP A 35 3.77 0.11 -5.09
CA ASP A 35 4.15 0.33 -6.47
C ASP A 35 5.08 -0.78 -6.95
N SER A 36 5.15 -0.98 -8.26
CA SER A 36 6.14 -1.80 -8.91
C SER A 36 6.77 -1.11 -10.12
N SER A 37 8.01 -1.39 -10.36
CA SER A 37 8.66 -1.08 -11.64
C SER A 37 8.89 -2.38 -12.40
N TRP A 38 8.38 -2.45 -13.62
CA TRP A 38 8.60 -3.58 -14.51
C TRP A 38 9.70 -3.24 -15.53
N ASN A 39 10.94 -3.19 -15.06
CA ASN A 39 12.11 -2.96 -15.90
C ASN A 39 12.89 -4.27 -16.07
N VAL A 40 13.14 -4.64 -17.32
CA VAL A 40 14.01 -5.80 -17.64
C VAL A 40 15.47 -5.35 -17.47
N PRO A 41 16.34 -6.13 -16.83
CA PRO A 41 16.09 -7.48 -16.29
C PRO A 41 15.60 -7.52 -14.83
N TYR A 42 15.42 -6.38 -14.17
CA TYR A 42 15.15 -6.32 -12.74
C TYR A 42 13.84 -5.57 -12.45
N ALA A 43 12.74 -6.30 -12.41
CA ALA A 43 11.52 -5.77 -11.82
C ALA A 43 11.70 -5.56 -10.30
N ARG A 44 11.09 -4.53 -9.75
CA ARG A 44 11.20 -4.17 -8.34
C ARG A 44 9.82 -3.81 -7.78
N PHE A 45 9.54 -4.23 -6.56
CA PHE A 45 8.40 -3.69 -5.84
C PHE A 45 8.86 -2.83 -4.67
N GLY A 46 8.02 -1.87 -4.34
CA GLY A 46 8.20 -1.02 -3.19
C GLY A 46 6.88 -0.79 -2.46
N PHE A 47 6.94 -0.68 -1.16
CA PHE A 47 5.80 -0.24 -0.37
C PHE A 47 6.26 0.60 0.80
N VAL A 48 5.32 1.37 1.33
CA VAL A 48 5.45 2.05 2.62
C VAL A 48 4.13 2.01 3.35
N LEU A 49 4.20 1.73 4.63
CA LEU A 49 3.07 1.64 5.54
C LEU A 49 3.17 2.77 6.57
N PHE A 50 2.09 3.51 6.73
CA PHE A 50 1.94 4.60 7.68
C PHE A 50 0.99 4.22 8.82
N LEU A 51 1.36 4.62 10.02
CA LEU A 51 0.52 4.60 11.20
C LEU A 51 0.67 5.93 11.93
N ALA A 52 -0.44 6.55 12.33
CA ALA A 52 -0.43 7.84 13.00
C ALA A 52 0.37 8.93 12.23
N ASN A 53 0.27 8.93 10.90
CA ASN A 53 0.96 9.81 9.96
C ASN A 53 2.49 9.62 9.86
N GLY A 54 3.08 8.66 10.58
CA GLY A 54 4.49 8.30 10.46
C GLY A 54 4.69 7.00 9.65
N PRO A 55 5.74 6.87 8.84
CA PRO A 55 6.09 5.62 8.18
C PRO A 55 6.65 4.65 9.23
N ILE A 56 6.07 3.45 9.30
CA ILE A 56 6.44 2.42 10.28
C ILE A 56 7.05 1.17 9.65
N SER A 57 6.81 0.96 8.36
CA SER A 57 7.40 -0.16 7.61
C SER A 57 7.53 0.22 6.14
N PHE A 58 8.61 -0.20 5.52
CA PHE A 58 8.84 0.01 4.08
C PHE A 58 9.74 -1.07 3.51
N ALA A 59 9.65 -1.28 2.20
CA ALA A 59 10.58 -2.15 1.50
C ALA A 59 10.81 -1.68 0.06
N SER A 60 12.00 -2.03 -0.45
CA SER A 60 12.36 -1.98 -1.85
C SER A 60 13.07 -3.29 -2.17
N LYS A 61 12.41 -4.20 -2.90
CA LYS A 61 12.92 -5.55 -3.16
C LYS A 61 12.77 -5.93 -4.64
N ALA A 62 13.67 -6.75 -5.13
CA ALA A 62 13.53 -7.33 -6.47
C ALA A 62 12.29 -8.23 -6.56
N LEU A 63 11.57 -8.14 -7.65
CA LEU A 63 10.53 -9.09 -8.02
C LEU A 63 11.16 -10.20 -8.85
N LYS A 64 10.87 -11.45 -8.48
CA LYS A 64 11.19 -12.60 -9.32
C LYS A 64 10.04 -12.76 -10.31
N CYS A 65 10.36 -12.67 -11.59
CA CYS A 65 9.46 -12.96 -12.71
C CYS A 65 8.05 -12.37 -12.58
N ALA A 66 7.78 -11.34 -13.36
CA ALA A 66 6.44 -10.92 -13.70
C ALA A 66 6.37 -10.84 -15.23
N ASP A 67 5.34 -11.43 -15.82
CA ASP A 67 5.18 -11.48 -17.27
C ASP A 67 4.57 -10.19 -17.84
N SER A 68 4.10 -9.32 -16.94
CA SER A 68 3.51 -8.03 -17.30
C SER A 68 3.61 -7.00 -16.17
N SER A 69 3.47 -5.71 -16.53
CA SER A 69 3.40 -4.63 -15.53
C SER A 69 2.20 -4.81 -14.58
N CYS A 70 1.05 -5.26 -15.07
CA CYS A 70 -0.13 -5.53 -14.24
C CYS A 70 0.14 -6.63 -13.21
N GLU A 71 0.84 -7.70 -13.61
CA GLU A 71 1.22 -8.78 -12.70
C GLU A 71 2.22 -8.30 -11.64
N ALA A 72 3.21 -7.50 -12.06
CA ALA A 72 4.17 -6.90 -11.13
C ALA A 72 3.46 -6.05 -10.06
N GLU A 73 2.52 -5.19 -10.48
CA GLU A 73 1.71 -4.37 -9.57
C GLU A 73 0.84 -5.21 -8.64
N TYR A 74 0.15 -6.21 -9.18
CA TYR A 74 -0.69 -7.10 -8.37
C TYR A 74 0.14 -7.90 -7.37
N THR A 75 1.34 -8.36 -7.78
CA THR A 75 2.31 -9.01 -6.89
C THR A 75 2.78 -8.07 -5.79
N ALA A 76 3.07 -6.82 -6.12
CA ALA A 76 3.42 -5.80 -5.13
C ALA A 76 2.31 -5.60 -4.10
N CYS A 77 1.05 -5.52 -4.54
CA CYS A 77 -0.11 -5.44 -3.64
C CYS A 77 -0.21 -6.64 -2.70
N SER A 78 0.03 -7.86 -3.20
CA SER A 78 -0.02 -9.08 -2.40
C SER A 78 1.09 -9.11 -1.35
N LYS A 79 2.31 -8.72 -1.71
CA LYS A 79 3.44 -8.64 -0.77
C LYS A 79 3.20 -7.56 0.28
N SER A 80 2.76 -6.38 -0.11
CA SER A 80 2.40 -5.30 0.82
C SER A 80 1.31 -5.73 1.78
N SER A 81 0.30 -6.47 1.31
CA SER A 81 -0.79 -6.99 2.16
C SER A 81 -0.32 -7.98 3.22
N ARG A 82 0.75 -8.75 2.95
CA ARG A 82 1.37 -9.64 3.97
C ARG A 82 2.03 -8.83 5.09
N ASP A 83 2.80 -7.80 4.72
CA ASP A 83 3.44 -6.93 5.72
C ASP A 83 2.40 -6.15 6.53
N ILE A 84 1.31 -5.69 5.88
CA ILE A 84 0.16 -5.08 6.55
C ILE A 84 -0.46 -6.04 7.59
N SER A 85 -0.68 -7.29 7.20
CA SER A 85 -1.26 -8.29 8.10
C SER A 85 -0.34 -8.61 9.27
N PHE A 86 0.97 -8.67 9.04
CA PHE A 86 1.97 -8.84 10.10
C PHE A 86 1.94 -7.67 11.09
N ILE A 87 1.96 -6.42 10.60
CA ILE A 87 1.92 -5.25 11.47
C ILE A 87 0.60 -5.17 12.24
N ARG A 88 -0.53 -5.55 11.64
CA ARG A 88 -1.82 -5.62 12.34
C ARG A 88 -1.76 -6.63 13.48
N ALA A 89 -1.26 -7.84 13.22
CA ALA A 89 -1.11 -8.86 14.27
C ALA A 89 -0.18 -8.39 15.38
N LEU A 90 0.95 -7.75 15.03
CA LEU A 90 1.86 -7.16 16.02
C LEU A 90 1.18 -6.08 16.88
N CYS A 91 0.39 -5.21 16.28
CA CYS A 91 -0.37 -4.21 17.01
C CYS A 91 -1.38 -4.85 17.96
N ASP A 92 -2.09 -5.89 17.52
CA ASP A 92 -3.03 -6.66 18.36
C ASP A 92 -2.30 -7.32 19.55
N ASP A 93 -1.13 -7.93 19.33
CA ASP A 93 -0.31 -8.52 20.39
C ASP A 93 0.20 -7.48 21.40
N LEU A 94 0.43 -6.25 20.95
CA LEU A 94 0.81 -5.11 21.80
C LEU A 94 -0.39 -4.43 22.49
N GLY A 95 -1.60 -4.93 22.29
CA GLY A 95 -2.83 -4.37 22.85
C GLY A 95 -3.39 -3.16 22.10
N PHE A 96 -2.92 -2.90 20.87
CA PHE A 96 -3.42 -1.85 19.98
C PHE A 96 -4.28 -2.46 18.88
N THR A 97 -5.57 -2.58 19.07
CA THR A 97 -6.45 -3.08 18.03
C THR A 97 -6.66 -2.03 16.93
N LEU A 98 -6.14 -2.32 15.75
CA LEU A 98 -6.37 -1.51 14.55
C LEU A 98 -7.73 -1.89 13.95
N THR A 99 -8.76 -1.11 14.28
CA THR A 99 -10.11 -1.31 13.76
C THR A 99 -10.25 -0.75 12.34
N GLY A 100 -11.11 -1.39 11.54
CA GLY A 100 -11.41 -0.98 10.17
C GLY A 100 -10.47 -1.56 9.11
N ARG A 101 -10.69 -1.12 7.86
CA ARG A 101 -9.91 -1.56 6.70
C ARG A 101 -8.68 -0.68 6.53
N LEU A 102 -7.55 -1.31 6.21
CA LEU A 102 -6.40 -0.56 5.75
C LEU A 102 -6.60 -0.16 4.28
N VAL A 103 -6.28 1.08 3.97
CA VAL A 103 -6.25 1.57 2.58
C VAL A 103 -4.88 1.32 1.98
N LEU A 104 -4.84 0.55 0.88
CA LEU A 104 -3.66 0.35 0.06
C LEU A 104 -3.79 1.20 -1.21
N ALA A 105 -2.99 2.25 -1.31
CA ALA A 105 -2.96 3.15 -2.45
C ALA A 105 -2.09 2.56 -3.58
N VAL A 106 -2.67 2.45 -4.77
CA VAL A 106 -2.07 1.85 -5.96
C VAL A 106 -2.40 2.73 -7.16
N ASP A 107 -1.45 2.97 -8.05
CA ASP A 107 -1.70 3.81 -9.24
C ASP A 107 -2.14 3.01 -10.48
N ASN A 108 -2.11 1.68 -10.42
CA ASN A 108 -2.54 0.80 -11.50
C ASN A 108 -3.98 0.29 -11.27
N THR A 109 -4.92 0.82 -12.04
CA THR A 109 -6.34 0.41 -11.95
C THR A 109 -6.56 -1.04 -12.35
N ALA A 110 -5.80 -1.57 -13.33
CA ALA A 110 -5.93 -2.95 -13.76
C ALA A 110 -5.58 -3.95 -12.63
N ALA A 111 -4.58 -3.63 -11.81
CA ALA A 111 -4.24 -4.44 -10.64
C ALA A 111 -5.38 -4.43 -9.59
N LEU A 112 -6.04 -3.29 -9.41
CA LEU A 112 -7.20 -3.18 -8.52
C LEU A 112 -8.41 -3.95 -9.05
N ASP A 113 -8.62 -3.93 -10.36
CA ASP A 113 -9.73 -4.68 -11.00
C ASP A 113 -9.53 -6.19 -10.89
N VAL A 114 -8.28 -6.68 -11.00
CA VAL A 114 -7.97 -8.10 -10.74
C VAL A 114 -8.35 -8.51 -9.30
N ALA A 115 -8.12 -7.63 -8.33
CA ALA A 115 -8.50 -7.90 -6.94
C ALA A 115 -10.01 -7.89 -6.71
N ARG A 116 -10.76 -7.06 -7.44
CA ARG A 116 -12.22 -6.92 -7.31
C ARG A 116 -13.00 -7.98 -8.05
N ASN A 117 -12.47 -8.45 -9.20
CA ASN A 117 -13.15 -9.41 -10.04
C ASN A 117 -12.97 -10.84 -9.51
N LEU A 118 -14.06 -11.45 -9.07
CA LEU A 118 -14.12 -12.83 -8.56
C LEU A 118 -13.90 -13.89 -9.65
N GLY A 119 -13.96 -13.50 -10.93
CA GLY A 119 -13.80 -14.44 -12.06
C GLY A 119 -12.35 -14.77 -12.37
N VAL A 120 -12.07 -16.05 -12.61
CA VAL A 120 -10.81 -16.48 -13.22
C VAL A 120 -10.88 -16.10 -14.70
N THR A 121 -10.18 -15.05 -15.10
CA THR A 121 -10.03 -14.67 -16.51
C THR A 121 -8.86 -15.42 -17.12
N ALA A 122 -8.81 -15.50 -18.46
CA ALA A 122 -7.67 -16.11 -19.18
C ALA A 122 -6.32 -15.47 -18.80
N ARG A 123 -6.34 -14.18 -18.39
CA ARG A 123 -5.15 -13.43 -17.99
C ARG A 123 -4.61 -13.77 -16.59
N ASN A 124 -5.47 -14.23 -15.66
CA ASN A 124 -5.07 -14.49 -14.27
C ASN A 124 -5.00 -15.99 -13.91
N LYS A 125 -5.19 -16.88 -14.89
CA LYS A 125 -5.05 -18.35 -14.72
C LYS A 125 -3.67 -18.78 -14.26
N HIS A 126 -2.65 -17.98 -14.57
CA HIS A 126 -1.24 -18.29 -14.32
C HIS A 126 -0.72 -17.62 -13.04
N TYR A 127 -1.55 -16.81 -12.38
CA TYR A 127 -1.13 -16.14 -11.14
C TYR A 127 -1.03 -17.15 -10.01
N ASP A 128 0.16 -17.23 -9.45
CA ASP A 128 0.49 -18.16 -8.38
C ASP A 128 -0.36 -17.87 -7.13
N ARG A 129 -0.59 -18.87 -6.29
CA ARG A 129 -1.39 -18.76 -5.05
C ARG A 129 -0.92 -17.64 -4.13
N GLU A 130 0.38 -17.30 -4.19
CA GLU A 130 0.95 -16.18 -3.46
C GLU A 130 0.38 -14.82 -3.88
N ILE A 131 0.00 -14.69 -5.17
CA ILE A 131 -0.47 -13.44 -5.75
C ILE A 131 -1.91 -13.15 -5.32
N HIS A 132 -2.70 -14.17 -5.07
CA HIS A 132 -4.10 -14.03 -4.66
C HIS A 132 -4.30 -13.54 -3.23
N TYR A 133 -3.25 -13.40 -2.44
CA TYR A 133 -3.35 -12.94 -1.06
C TYR A 133 -3.99 -11.55 -0.92
N PHE A 134 -3.70 -10.62 -1.82
CA PHE A 134 -4.34 -9.29 -1.81
C PHE A 134 -5.86 -9.39 -2.01
N ARG A 135 -6.31 -10.28 -2.92
CA ARG A 135 -7.74 -10.55 -3.13
C ARG A 135 -8.38 -11.10 -1.86
N GLU A 136 -7.77 -12.10 -1.25
CA GLU A 136 -8.25 -12.68 0.00
C GLU A 136 -8.39 -11.63 1.10
N GLN A 137 -7.39 -10.76 1.28
CA GLN A 137 -7.46 -9.69 2.27
C GLN A 137 -8.55 -8.65 1.95
N THR A 138 -8.84 -8.44 0.66
CA THR A 138 -9.92 -7.56 0.21
C THR A 138 -11.29 -8.19 0.47
N GLU A 139 -11.47 -9.48 0.21
CA GLU A 139 -12.68 -10.26 0.50
C GLU A 139 -12.95 -10.32 2.01
N LEU A 140 -11.92 -10.53 2.82
CA LEU A 140 -11.97 -10.49 4.29
C LEU A 140 -12.19 -9.06 4.84
N ARG A 141 -12.31 -8.07 3.98
CA ARG A 141 -12.49 -6.65 4.33
C ARG A 141 -11.41 -6.08 5.25
N ARG A 142 -10.20 -6.63 5.20
CA ARG A 142 -9.04 -6.16 5.99
C ARG A 142 -8.25 -5.08 5.27
N VAL A 143 -8.16 -5.20 3.94
CA VAL A 143 -7.50 -4.22 3.06
C VAL A 143 -8.51 -3.75 2.03
N VAL A 144 -8.41 -2.50 1.62
CA VAL A 144 -9.14 -1.93 0.49
C VAL A 144 -8.15 -1.26 -0.45
N GLY A 145 -8.12 -1.72 -1.71
CA GLY A 145 -7.33 -1.08 -2.77
C GLY A 145 -7.97 0.23 -3.21
N HIS A 146 -7.20 1.30 -3.23
CA HIS A 146 -7.64 2.62 -3.66
C HIS A 146 -6.71 3.16 -4.74
N HIS A 147 -7.29 3.67 -5.83
CA HIS A 147 -6.49 4.29 -6.88
C HIS A 147 -5.94 5.64 -6.42
N VAL A 148 -4.65 5.84 -6.65
CA VAL A 148 -3.96 7.13 -6.46
C VAL A 148 -3.31 7.55 -7.77
N PHE A 149 -3.36 8.86 -8.09
CA PHE A 149 -2.63 9.36 -9.25
C PHE A 149 -1.12 9.21 -9.04
N THR A 150 -0.38 8.85 -10.09
CA THR A 150 1.08 8.60 -10.05
C THR A 150 1.86 9.73 -9.40
N GLN A 151 1.50 11.00 -9.63
CA GLN A 151 2.15 12.15 -8.96
C GLN A 151 2.04 12.16 -7.43
N PHE A 152 1.19 11.31 -6.85
CA PHE A 152 0.99 11.17 -5.40
C PHE A 152 1.39 9.78 -4.88
N GLN A 153 1.91 8.92 -5.76
CA GLN A 153 2.37 7.58 -5.41
C GLN A 153 3.69 7.63 -4.64
N VAL A 154 3.63 7.62 -3.32
CA VAL A 154 4.83 7.72 -2.47
C VAL A 154 5.74 6.52 -2.62
N ALA A 155 5.20 5.35 -2.97
CA ALA A 155 5.99 4.14 -3.14
C ALA A 155 6.93 4.18 -4.36
N ASP A 156 6.74 5.12 -5.30
CA ASP A 156 7.63 5.34 -6.45
C ASP A 156 9.10 5.53 -6.02
N ILE A 157 9.34 6.17 -4.87
CA ILE A 157 10.70 6.41 -4.35
C ILE A 157 11.47 5.10 -4.07
N PHE A 158 10.76 3.98 -3.91
CA PHE A 158 11.35 2.67 -3.64
C PHE A 158 11.51 1.80 -4.89
N THR A 159 10.98 2.23 -6.04
CA THR A 159 10.92 1.43 -7.25
C THR A 159 11.59 2.06 -8.45
N LYS A 160 11.64 3.39 -8.51
CA LYS A 160 12.08 4.18 -9.67
C LYS A 160 13.12 5.23 -9.30
N ALA A 161 13.98 5.57 -10.26
CA ALA A 161 14.77 6.78 -10.18
C ALA A 161 13.85 7.98 -10.49
N LEU A 162 13.68 8.87 -9.54
CA LEU A 162 12.82 10.04 -9.64
C LEU A 162 13.64 11.30 -9.98
N ASP A 163 13.00 12.25 -10.64
CA ASP A 163 13.55 13.60 -10.73
C ASP A 163 13.65 14.24 -9.34
N LYS A 164 14.52 15.26 -9.22
CA LYS A 164 14.82 15.91 -7.94
C LYS A 164 13.57 16.44 -7.23
N THR A 165 12.65 17.05 -7.97
CA THR A 165 11.45 17.68 -7.40
C THR A 165 10.51 16.63 -6.82
N THR A 166 10.23 15.58 -7.59
CA THR A 166 9.37 14.47 -7.18
C THR A 166 10.00 13.69 -6.01
N PHE A 167 11.32 13.45 -6.08
CA PHE A 167 12.05 12.81 -4.97
C PHE A 167 11.92 13.59 -3.67
N LEU A 168 12.20 14.90 -3.70
CA LEU A 168 12.10 15.74 -2.50
C LEU A 168 10.69 15.75 -1.93
N LYS A 169 9.67 15.85 -2.78
CA LYS A 169 8.26 15.80 -2.38
C LYS A 169 7.91 14.49 -1.64
N HIS A 170 8.33 13.33 -2.18
CA HIS A 170 8.05 12.04 -1.54
C HIS A 170 8.89 11.82 -0.30
N ARG A 171 10.17 12.22 -0.33
CA ARG A 171 11.05 12.20 0.86
C ARG A 171 10.44 12.96 2.02
N ASP A 172 9.96 14.18 1.78
CA ASP A 172 9.43 15.03 2.84
C ASP A 172 8.14 14.43 3.46
N ARG A 173 7.40 13.61 2.70
CA ARG A 173 6.27 12.84 3.24
C ARG A 173 6.70 11.64 4.08
N LEU A 174 7.92 11.16 3.92
CA LEU A 174 8.48 10.04 4.69
C LEU A 174 9.21 10.48 5.95
N LEU A 175 9.67 11.74 6.00
CA LEU A 175 10.49 12.25 7.08
C LEU A 175 9.74 13.23 8.02
N CYS A 176 8.41 13.37 7.86
CA CYS A 176 7.59 14.25 8.69
C CYS A 176 7.39 13.74 10.10
#